data_88c9efe8e73f3dfa1974d81ad11d588f
#
_entry.id   88c9efe8e73f3dfa1974d81ad11d588f
#
_cell.length_a   1.000
_cell.length_b   1.000
_cell.length_c   1.000
_cell.angle_alpha   90.00
_cell.angle_beta   90.00
_cell.angle_gamma   90.00
#
_symmetry.space_group_name_H-M   'P 1'
#
loop_
_entity.id
_entity.type
_entity.pdbx_description
1 polymer ?
#
loop_
_entity_poly.entity_id
_entity_poly.type
_entity_poly.pdbx_seq_one_letter_code
_entity_poly.pdbx_strand_id
1 'polypeptide(L)'
;PEILIKPGINPANRIIAEAIANRFLNDHEHLPSFTYTSYEKMVFGPESDSIPPIDSLAADSSYIRAKDFFGKQHLFIMESVAKRSFKFPNDNYNKVIASRVSGLSDPLFVFLISQLQSTTFYKEVIKIVDKDYINPISSGCFSKYYFEIQDTIVEPYPYDTTYVISYRPLLNTNFDGLKGSV
;
A
#
# COMPACT_ATOMS: atom_id res chain seq x y z
N PRO A 1 4.59 -12.73 -45.16
CA PRO A 1 4.17 -11.47 -44.64
C PRO A 1 4.74 -11.34 -43.20
N GLU A 2 5.56 -10.31 -43.01
CA GLU A 2 6.15 -9.99 -41.73
C GLU A 2 5.07 -9.37 -40.86
N ILE A 3 4.74 -10.00 -39.72
CA ILE A 3 3.78 -9.46 -38.77
C ILE A 3 4.52 -8.46 -37.89
N LEU A 4 4.35 -7.18 -38.16
CA LEU A 4 4.89 -6.09 -37.32
C LEU A 4 3.99 -5.94 -36.08
N ILE A 5 4.40 -6.52 -34.96
CA ILE A 5 3.73 -6.29 -33.67
C ILE A 5 4.18 -4.94 -33.14
N LYS A 6 3.33 -3.92 -33.27
CA LYS A 6 3.54 -2.63 -32.59
C LYS A 6 3.11 -2.79 -31.13
N PRO A 7 3.93 -2.33 -30.17
CA PRO A 7 3.49 -2.29 -28.78
C PRO A 7 2.27 -1.38 -28.65
N GLY A 8 1.14 -1.96 -28.25
CA GLY A 8 -0.08 -1.20 -27.98
C GLY A 8 0.07 -0.36 -26.71
N ILE A 9 -0.87 0.56 -26.50
CA ILE A 9 -0.96 1.29 -25.23
C ILE A 9 -1.31 0.27 -24.13
N ASN A 10 -0.51 0.26 -23.06
CA ASN A 10 -0.77 -0.60 -21.91
C ASN A 10 -2.16 -0.26 -21.32
N PRO A 11 -3.10 -1.21 -21.30
CA PRO A 11 -4.46 -0.94 -20.79
C PRO A 11 -4.48 -0.55 -19.32
N ALA A 12 -3.54 -1.01 -18.50
CA ALA A 12 -3.40 -0.58 -17.11
C ALA A 12 -3.14 0.93 -17.02
N ASN A 13 -2.32 1.49 -17.91
CA ASN A 13 -2.03 2.91 -17.91
C ASN A 13 -3.30 3.76 -18.20
N ARG A 14 -4.20 3.27 -19.05
CA ARG A 14 -5.47 3.95 -19.32
C ARG A 14 -6.34 4.00 -18.07
N ILE A 15 -6.48 2.88 -17.36
CA ILE A 15 -7.30 2.80 -16.14
C ILE A 15 -6.69 3.69 -15.05
N ILE A 16 -5.38 3.65 -14.85
CA ILE A 16 -4.70 4.53 -13.89
C ILE A 16 -4.88 6.00 -14.26
N ALA A 17 -4.80 6.36 -15.55
CA ALA A 17 -5.05 7.74 -15.98
C ALA A 17 -6.48 8.20 -15.68
N GLU A 18 -7.48 7.34 -15.88
CA GLU A 18 -8.87 7.61 -15.54
C GLU A 18 -9.06 7.74 -14.02
N ALA A 19 -8.39 6.90 -13.22
CA ALA A 19 -8.40 7.00 -11.76
C ALA A 19 -7.79 8.34 -11.28
N ILE A 20 -6.68 8.78 -11.88
CA ILE A 20 -6.06 10.07 -11.58
C ILE A 20 -6.99 11.23 -11.94
N ALA A 21 -7.64 11.18 -13.12
CA ALA A 21 -8.55 12.21 -13.58
C ALA A 21 -9.78 12.38 -12.65
N ASN A 22 -10.26 11.28 -12.09
CA ASN A 22 -11.42 11.24 -11.18
C ASN A 22 -11.04 11.33 -9.69
N ARG A 23 -9.75 11.46 -9.37
CA ARG A 23 -9.23 11.49 -8.01
C ARG A 23 -9.92 12.53 -7.14
N PHE A 24 -10.08 13.73 -7.66
CA PHE A 24 -10.76 14.84 -6.96
C PHE A 24 -12.20 14.50 -6.58
N LEU A 25 -12.94 13.81 -7.43
CA LEU A 25 -14.32 13.44 -7.17
C LEU A 25 -14.46 12.35 -6.11
N ASN A 26 -13.46 11.50 -6.01
CA ASN A 26 -13.46 10.34 -5.11
C ASN A 26 -12.75 10.63 -3.77
N ASP A 27 -11.98 11.71 -3.68
CA ASP A 27 -11.31 12.09 -2.44
C ASP A 27 -12.30 12.70 -1.46
N HIS A 28 -12.62 11.96 -0.41
CA HIS A 28 -13.54 12.40 0.64
C HIS A 28 -13.04 13.64 1.42
N GLU A 29 -11.74 13.98 1.36
CA GLU A 29 -11.21 15.21 1.99
C GLU A 29 -11.68 16.49 1.27
N HIS A 30 -12.31 16.36 0.08
CA HIS A 30 -12.98 17.48 -0.58
C HIS A 30 -14.43 17.70 -0.12
N LEU A 31 -14.98 16.79 0.68
CA LEU A 31 -16.29 16.99 1.30
C LEU A 31 -16.24 18.10 2.36
N PRO A 32 -17.32 18.87 2.55
CA PRO A 32 -17.38 19.88 3.61
C PRO A 32 -17.16 19.30 5.01
N SER A 33 -17.64 18.10 5.24
CA SER A 33 -17.41 17.33 6.46
C SER A 33 -17.74 15.85 6.26
N PHE A 34 -17.06 15.00 7.01
CA PHE A 34 -17.39 13.58 7.09
C PHE A 34 -17.03 13.00 8.45
N THR A 35 -17.64 11.88 8.79
CA THR A 35 -17.27 11.07 9.96
C THR A 35 -17.38 9.61 9.57
N TYR A 36 -16.38 8.82 9.95
CA TYR A 36 -16.39 7.37 9.79
C TYR A 36 -15.68 6.67 10.93
N THR A 37 -15.93 5.37 11.04
CA THR A 37 -15.16 4.49 11.92
C THR A 37 -14.32 3.58 11.04
N SER A 38 -13.01 3.61 11.23
CA SER A 38 -12.07 2.71 10.56
C SER A 38 -11.73 1.53 11.46
N TYR A 39 -11.55 0.36 10.85
CA TYR A 39 -10.85 -0.77 11.42
C TYR A 39 -9.57 -0.96 10.61
N GLU A 40 -8.45 -0.98 11.29
CA GLU A 40 -7.13 -1.13 10.68
C GLU A 40 -6.43 -2.34 11.27
N LYS A 41 -5.87 -3.17 10.41
CA LYS A 41 -5.01 -4.28 10.79
C LYS A 41 -3.68 -4.14 10.09
N MET A 42 -2.62 -4.01 10.88
CA MET A 42 -1.25 -3.97 10.38
C MET A 42 -0.52 -5.24 10.80
N VAL A 43 0.16 -5.83 9.85
CA VAL A 43 0.98 -7.02 10.05
C VAL A 43 2.39 -6.72 9.57
N PHE A 44 3.36 -6.84 10.46
CA PHE A 44 4.76 -6.71 10.13
C PHE A 44 5.44 -8.06 10.23
N GLY A 45 6.16 -8.40 9.20
CA GLY A 45 6.96 -9.61 9.11
C GLY A 45 8.08 -9.40 8.12
N PRO A 46 9.07 -10.27 8.09
CA PRO A 46 10.07 -10.26 7.03
C PRO A 46 9.38 -10.59 5.70
N GLU A 47 9.82 -9.95 4.65
CA GLU A 47 9.42 -10.34 3.28
C GLU A 47 10.00 -11.73 2.99
N SER A 48 9.16 -12.68 2.57
CA SER A 48 9.58 -14.08 2.33
C SER A 48 10.75 -14.20 1.36
N ASP A 49 10.82 -13.31 0.37
CA ASP A 49 11.86 -13.26 -0.65
C ASP A 49 13.19 -12.67 -0.14
N SER A 50 13.15 -11.96 0.99
CA SER A 50 14.34 -11.37 1.63
C SER A 50 15.13 -12.36 2.45
N ILE A 51 14.61 -13.57 2.70
CA ILE A 51 15.29 -14.62 3.43
C ILE A 51 15.99 -15.54 2.41
N PRO A 52 17.32 -15.51 2.28
CA PRO A 52 18.03 -16.34 1.30
C PRO A 52 17.70 -17.82 1.43
N PRO A 53 17.71 -18.61 0.34
CA PRO A 53 17.52 -20.05 0.42
C PRO A 53 18.61 -20.75 1.25
N ILE A 54 18.27 -21.87 1.86
CA ILE A 54 19.12 -22.60 2.83
C ILE A 54 20.38 -23.27 2.19
N ASP A 55 20.60 -23.13 0.90
CA ASP A 55 21.64 -23.86 0.16
C ASP A 55 23.10 -23.43 0.44
N SER A 56 23.35 -22.50 1.35
CA SER A 56 24.71 -22.22 1.79
C SER A 56 25.07 -23.15 2.95
N LEU A 57 26.00 -24.06 2.72
CA LEU A 57 26.61 -24.99 3.67
C LEU A 57 27.27 -24.36 4.95
N ALA A 58 27.07 -23.08 5.15
CA ALA A 58 27.57 -22.27 6.26
C ALA A 58 26.49 -21.54 7.05
N ALA A 59 25.22 -21.95 6.97
CA ALA A 59 24.15 -21.29 7.72
C ALA A 59 24.35 -21.56 9.22
N ASP A 60 24.70 -20.52 9.96
CA ASP A 60 24.80 -20.54 11.42
C ASP A 60 23.44 -20.99 12.01
N SER A 61 23.50 -21.73 13.11
CA SER A 61 22.31 -22.21 13.83
C SER A 61 21.37 -21.08 14.29
N SER A 62 21.89 -19.87 14.44
CA SER A 62 21.12 -18.65 14.71
C SER A 62 20.25 -18.23 13.53
N TYR A 63 20.78 -18.34 12.30
CA TYR A 63 20.08 -18.04 11.06
C TYR A 63 18.93 -19.02 10.80
N ILE A 64 19.17 -20.32 10.99
CA ILE A 64 18.14 -21.36 10.82
C ILE A 64 16.98 -21.13 11.79
N ARG A 65 17.29 -20.82 13.06
CA ARG A 65 16.26 -20.51 14.08
C ARG A 65 15.49 -19.24 13.77
N ALA A 66 16.18 -18.18 13.30
CA ALA A 66 15.53 -16.94 12.90
C ALA A 66 14.57 -17.18 11.71
N LYS A 67 15.01 -17.93 10.70
CA LYS A 67 14.18 -18.29 9.55
C LYS A 67 12.95 -19.11 9.93
N ASP A 68 13.09 -20.11 10.79
CA ASP A 68 11.99 -20.93 11.27
C ASP A 68 11.00 -20.09 12.13
N PHE A 69 11.52 -19.19 12.95
CA PHE A 69 10.72 -18.26 13.74
C PHE A 69 9.92 -17.31 12.86
N PHE A 70 10.57 -16.64 11.91
CA PHE A 70 9.90 -15.67 11.01
C PHE A 70 9.00 -16.33 9.97
N GLY A 71 9.25 -17.59 9.61
CA GLY A 71 8.36 -18.35 8.74
C GLY A 71 7.06 -18.79 9.41
N LYS A 72 7.01 -18.79 10.74
CA LYS A 72 5.85 -19.23 11.53
C LYS A 72 5.14 -18.12 12.28
N GLN A 73 5.81 -16.97 12.48
CA GLN A 73 5.28 -15.89 13.32
C GLN A 73 5.49 -14.52 12.67
N HIS A 74 4.49 -13.66 12.82
CA HIS A 74 4.66 -12.24 12.52
C HIS A 74 5.44 -11.55 13.64
N LEU A 75 6.31 -10.60 13.27
CA LEU A 75 7.04 -9.79 14.24
C LEU A 75 6.10 -8.96 15.10
N PHE A 76 5.03 -8.47 14.47
CA PHE A 76 4.12 -7.55 15.10
C PHE A 76 2.78 -7.56 14.36
N ILE A 77 1.70 -7.61 15.12
CA ILE A 77 0.34 -7.42 14.63
C ILE A 77 -0.32 -6.34 15.47
N MET A 78 -0.86 -5.33 14.84
CA MET A 78 -1.68 -4.32 15.46
C MET A 78 -3.05 -4.29 14.81
N GLU A 79 -4.07 -4.24 15.63
CA GLU A 79 -5.45 -4.00 15.25
C GLU A 79 -5.95 -2.76 15.98
N SER A 80 -6.57 -1.84 15.27
CA SER A 80 -7.14 -0.64 15.87
C SER A 80 -8.50 -0.29 15.28
N VAL A 81 -9.35 0.26 16.12
CA VAL A 81 -10.61 0.88 15.72
C VAL A 81 -10.52 2.35 16.08
N ALA A 82 -10.68 3.22 15.08
CA ALA A 82 -10.63 4.66 15.27
C ALA A 82 -11.86 5.34 14.66
N LYS A 83 -12.35 6.37 15.33
CA LYS A 83 -13.37 7.29 14.80
C LYS A 83 -12.68 8.53 14.29
N ARG A 84 -12.85 8.80 13.01
CA ARG A 84 -12.33 10.01 12.36
C ARG A 84 -13.46 10.94 12.03
N SER A 85 -13.29 12.22 12.36
CA SER A 85 -14.16 13.30 11.95
C SER A 85 -13.34 14.38 11.27
N PHE A 86 -13.81 14.84 10.13
CA PHE A 86 -13.17 15.88 9.35
C PHE A 86 -14.15 17.00 9.07
N LYS A 87 -13.68 18.25 9.06
CA LYS A 87 -14.41 19.41 8.62
C LYS A 87 -13.48 20.33 7.85
N PHE A 88 -13.87 20.66 6.62
CA PHE A 88 -13.08 21.55 5.77
C PHE A 88 -12.86 22.91 6.45
N PRO A 89 -11.70 23.57 6.32
CA PRO A 89 -10.60 23.16 5.45
C PRO A 89 -9.58 22.21 6.08
N ASN A 90 -9.42 22.19 7.42
CA ASN A 90 -8.32 21.45 8.06
C ASN A 90 -8.66 20.92 9.48
N ASP A 91 -9.91 20.94 9.90
CA ASP A 91 -10.30 20.45 11.21
C ASP A 91 -10.41 18.92 11.16
N ASN A 92 -9.39 18.25 11.69
CA ASN A 92 -9.26 16.80 11.64
C ASN A 92 -9.12 16.23 13.05
N TYR A 93 -10.10 15.45 13.47
CA TYR A 93 -10.13 14.79 14.76
C TYR A 93 -10.12 13.28 14.59
N ASN A 94 -9.13 12.61 15.21
CA ASN A 94 -9.01 11.17 15.22
C ASN A 94 -9.00 10.65 16.67
N LYS A 95 -9.93 9.74 16.99
CA LYS A 95 -10.04 9.11 18.30
C LYS A 95 -9.93 7.61 18.17
N VAL A 96 -8.86 7.03 18.70
CA VAL A 96 -8.75 5.57 18.86
C VAL A 96 -9.75 5.11 19.92
N ILE A 97 -10.65 4.21 19.51
CA ILE A 97 -11.70 3.64 20.38
C ILE A 97 -11.19 2.38 21.05
N ALA A 98 -10.49 1.53 20.29
CA ALA A 98 -9.90 0.29 20.75
C ALA A 98 -8.65 -0.04 19.97
N SER A 99 -7.67 -0.66 20.63
CA SER A 99 -6.49 -1.18 19.99
C SER A 99 -6.01 -2.46 20.64
N ARG A 100 -5.44 -3.35 19.84
CA ARG A 100 -4.80 -4.59 20.29
C ARG A 100 -3.46 -4.73 19.58
N VAL A 101 -2.45 -5.10 20.37
CA VAL A 101 -1.09 -5.31 19.87
C VAL A 101 -0.61 -6.68 20.27
N SER A 102 0.04 -7.41 19.38
CA SER A 102 0.67 -8.70 19.62
C SER A 102 2.05 -8.75 18.96
N GLY A 103 3.02 -9.35 19.60
CA GLY A 103 4.41 -9.42 19.15
C GLY A 103 5.30 -8.44 19.90
N LEU A 104 6.23 -7.78 19.21
CA LEU A 104 7.13 -6.78 19.79
C LEU A 104 6.33 -5.65 20.44
N SER A 105 6.52 -5.47 21.73
CA SER A 105 5.81 -4.47 22.53
C SER A 105 6.66 -3.26 22.87
N ASP A 106 7.69 -2.98 22.07
CA ASP A 106 8.50 -1.76 22.23
C ASP A 106 7.62 -0.51 22.04
N PRO A 107 7.49 0.38 23.04
CA PRO A 107 6.66 1.57 22.95
C PRO A 107 7.03 2.49 21.79
N LEU A 108 8.33 2.59 21.43
CA LEU A 108 8.79 3.39 20.31
C LEU A 108 8.26 2.84 18.98
N PHE A 109 8.29 1.51 18.81
CA PHE A 109 7.81 0.85 17.62
C PHE A 109 6.29 0.99 17.47
N VAL A 110 5.54 0.84 18.55
CA VAL A 110 4.09 1.06 18.59
C VAL A 110 3.75 2.52 18.22
N PHE A 111 4.53 3.47 18.73
CA PHE A 111 4.37 4.90 18.40
C PHE A 111 4.63 5.15 16.91
N LEU A 112 5.73 4.66 16.35
CA LEU A 112 6.06 4.83 14.93
C LEU A 112 4.95 4.27 14.01
N ILE A 113 4.41 3.10 14.37
CA ILE A 113 3.32 2.49 13.62
C ILE A 113 2.02 3.27 13.73
N SER A 114 1.73 3.85 14.90
CA SER A 114 0.55 4.70 15.08
C SER A 114 0.56 5.93 14.18
N GLN A 115 1.75 6.38 13.73
CA GLN A 115 1.90 7.47 12.76
C GLN A 115 1.56 7.07 11.32
N LEU A 116 1.47 5.77 11.01
CA LEU A 116 1.06 5.28 9.70
C LEU A 116 -0.47 5.38 9.47
N GLN A 117 -1.22 5.85 10.46
CA GLN A 117 -2.68 5.91 10.39
C GLN A 117 -3.17 6.92 9.36
N SER A 118 -4.01 6.41 8.49
CA SER A 118 -4.95 7.08 7.60
C SER A 118 -4.46 8.33 6.86
N THR A 119 -3.60 8.14 5.87
CA THR A 119 -3.53 9.08 4.76
C THR A 119 -4.52 8.66 3.68
N THR A 120 -5.22 9.61 3.07
CA THR A 120 -6.00 9.32 1.87
C THR A 120 -5.05 8.86 0.75
N PHE A 121 -5.42 7.78 0.04
CA PHE A 121 -4.66 7.31 -1.13
C PHE A 121 -4.75 8.25 -2.34
N TYR A 122 -5.47 9.35 -2.25
CA TYR A 122 -5.66 10.31 -3.33
C TYR A 122 -4.62 11.45 -3.36
N LYS A 123 -3.64 11.46 -2.44
CA LYS A 123 -2.55 12.46 -2.43
C LYS A 123 -1.43 12.12 -3.41
N GLU A 124 -0.64 13.12 -3.81
CA GLU A 124 0.51 12.94 -4.69
C GLU A 124 1.62 12.08 -4.05
N VAL A 125 1.71 12.11 -2.73
CA VAL A 125 2.70 11.35 -1.97
C VAL A 125 2.04 10.59 -0.82
N ILE A 126 2.56 9.42 -0.54
CA ILE A 126 2.21 8.59 0.62
C ILE A 126 3.34 8.76 1.64
N LYS A 127 3.00 9.29 2.80
CA LYS A 127 3.96 9.43 3.89
C LYS A 127 3.99 8.16 4.74
N ILE A 128 5.16 7.55 4.85
CA ILE A 128 5.39 6.38 5.69
C ILE A 128 6.49 6.75 6.69
N VAL A 129 6.09 6.91 7.96
CA VAL A 129 6.93 7.40 9.06
C VAL A 129 7.43 8.81 8.75
N ASP A 130 8.67 8.99 8.38
CA ASP A 130 9.35 10.26 8.06
C ASP A 130 9.71 10.40 6.57
N LYS A 131 9.35 9.41 5.75
CA LYS A 131 9.70 9.36 4.33
C LYS A 131 8.47 9.51 3.44
N ASP A 132 8.60 10.34 2.42
CA ASP A 132 7.59 10.56 1.40
C ASP A 132 7.85 9.65 0.18
N TYR A 133 6.85 8.86 -0.18
CA TYR A 133 6.86 8.00 -1.37
C TYR A 133 5.91 8.53 -2.42
N ILE A 134 6.35 8.53 -3.68
CA ILE A 134 5.48 8.89 -4.79
C ILE A 134 4.31 7.91 -4.87
N ASN A 135 3.09 8.44 -4.87
CA ASN A 135 1.90 7.62 -4.97
C ASN A 135 1.78 7.01 -6.37
N PRO A 136 1.46 5.71 -6.52
CA PRO A 136 1.23 5.09 -7.83
C PRO A 136 0.08 5.71 -8.62
N ILE A 137 -0.85 6.43 -7.97
CA ILE A 137 -1.90 7.21 -8.64
C ILE A 137 -1.63 8.72 -8.61
N SER A 138 -0.37 9.15 -8.48
CA SER A 138 0.02 10.55 -8.60
C SER A 138 0.08 11.01 -10.05
N SER A 139 0.05 12.33 -10.28
CA SER A 139 0.06 12.92 -11.63
C SER A 139 1.29 12.54 -12.46
N GLY A 140 2.44 12.27 -11.82
CA GLY A 140 3.70 11.89 -12.46
C GLY A 140 4.03 10.40 -12.46
N CYS A 141 3.11 9.54 -12.07
CA CYS A 141 3.37 8.13 -11.79
C CYS A 141 3.91 7.33 -12.99
N PHE A 142 3.49 7.65 -14.23
CA PHE A 142 3.90 6.91 -15.43
C PHE A 142 5.39 7.03 -15.76
N SER A 143 6.06 8.06 -15.26
CA SER A 143 7.51 8.20 -15.38
C SER A 143 8.30 7.46 -14.30
N LYS A 144 7.59 6.87 -13.33
CA LYS A 144 8.15 6.27 -12.13
C LYS A 144 7.79 4.81 -11.96
N TYR A 145 6.57 4.43 -12.34
CA TYR A 145 6.02 3.09 -12.14
C TYR A 145 5.65 2.40 -13.44
N TYR A 146 5.83 1.11 -13.47
CA TYR A 146 5.24 0.19 -14.42
C TYR A 146 3.97 -0.40 -13.83
N PHE A 147 2.91 -0.47 -14.64
CA PHE A 147 1.60 -0.99 -14.26
C PHE A 147 1.23 -2.22 -15.07
N GLU A 148 0.55 -3.18 -14.45
CA GLU A 148 0.08 -4.39 -15.10
C GLU A 148 -1.24 -4.86 -14.48
N ILE A 149 -2.25 -5.15 -15.32
CA ILE A 149 -3.51 -5.71 -14.85
C ILE A 149 -3.25 -7.16 -14.42
N GLN A 150 -3.49 -7.46 -13.15
CA GLN A 150 -3.36 -8.80 -12.59
C GLN A 150 -4.68 -9.56 -12.64
N ASP A 151 -5.80 -8.86 -12.39
CA ASP A 151 -7.12 -9.45 -12.34
C ASP A 151 -8.20 -8.44 -12.70
N THR A 152 -9.36 -8.97 -13.12
CA THR A 152 -10.56 -8.19 -13.43
C THR A 152 -11.74 -8.90 -12.80
N ILE A 153 -12.31 -8.31 -11.76
CA ILE A 153 -13.45 -8.83 -11.02
C ILE A 153 -14.70 -8.15 -11.55
N VAL A 154 -15.63 -8.92 -12.09
CA VAL A 154 -16.92 -8.42 -12.58
C VAL A 154 -18.00 -8.79 -11.58
N GLU A 155 -18.60 -7.80 -10.94
CA GLU A 155 -19.71 -8.00 -10.04
C GLU A 155 -21.01 -8.23 -10.84
N PRO A 156 -21.80 -9.28 -10.50
CA PRO A 156 -23.01 -9.60 -11.26
C PRO A 156 -24.13 -8.56 -11.12
N TYR A 157 -24.11 -7.78 -10.06
CA TYR A 157 -25.00 -6.68 -9.82
C TYR A 157 -24.39 -5.76 -8.74
N PRO A 158 -24.25 -4.45 -8.99
CA PRO A 158 -24.80 -3.59 -10.06
C PRO A 158 -23.98 -3.53 -11.37
N TYR A 159 -23.38 -4.58 -11.84
CA TYR A 159 -22.55 -4.65 -13.07
C TYR A 159 -21.32 -3.73 -12.99
N ASP A 160 -20.65 -3.77 -11.87
CA ASP A 160 -19.41 -3.04 -11.65
C ASP A 160 -18.18 -3.89 -12.01
N THR A 161 -17.10 -3.23 -12.38
CA THR A 161 -15.85 -3.89 -12.74
C THR A 161 -14.71 -3.33 -11.91
N THR A 162 -14.12 -4.19 -11.09
CA THR A 162 -12.93 -3.87 -10.30
C THR A 162 -11.69 -4.45 -10.97
N TYR A 163 -10.71 -3.60 -11.26
CA TYR A 163 -9.43 -4.00 -11.79
C TYR A 163 -8.40 -4.09 -10.65
N VAL A 164 -7.67 -5.18 -10.60
CA VAL A 164 -6.52 -5.35 -9.71
C VAL A 164 -5.27 -5.06 -10.53
N ILE A 165 -4.62 -3.93 -10.25
CA ILE A 165 -3.47 -3.46 -11.01
C ILE A 165 -2.23 -3.49 -10.13
N SER A 166 -1.26 -4.33 -10.48
CA SER A 166 0.05 -4.32 -9.83
C SER A 166 0.87 -3.14 -10.32
N TYR A 167 1.70 -2.61 -9.44
CA TYR A 167 2.65 -1.57 -9.77
C TYR A 167 4.02 -1.85 -9.15
N ARG A 168 5.06 -1.46 -9.85
CA ARG A 168 6.45 -1.54 -9.40
C ARG A 168 7.26 -0.38 -9.95
N PRO A 169 8.33 0.06 -9.28
CA PRO A 169 9.25 1.04 -9.82
C PRO A 169 9.78 0.64 -11.19
N LEU A 170 9.92 1.61 -12.08
CA LEU A 170 10.60 1.40 -13.35
C LEU A 170 12.07 1.08 -13.10
N LEU A 171 12.63 0.16 -13.90
CA LEU A 171 14.04 -0.15 -13.86
C LEU A 171 14.86 1.11 -14.23
N ASN A 172 16.03 1.27 -13.62
CA ASN A 172 16.94 2.39 -13.83
C ASN A 172 16.41 3.77 -13.41
N THR A 173 15.40 3.83 -12.55
CA THR A 173 14.96 5.06 -11.91
C THR A 173 15.62 5.18 -10.54
N ASN A 174 16.27 6.32 -10.29
CA ASN A 174 16.90 6.59 -8.99
C ASN A 174 15.88 7.25 -8.04
N PHE A 175 14.88 6.47 -7.60
CA PHE A 175 13.96 6.91 -6.56
C PHE A 175 13.50 5.71 -5.70
N ASP A 176 13.17 6.00 -4.45
CA ASP A 176 12.56 5.01 -3.58
C ASP A 176 11.07 4.91 -3.90
N GLY A 177 10.65 3.82 -4.50
CA GLY A 177 9.27 3.58 -4.87
C GLY A 177 8.64 2.45 -4.07
N LEU A 178 7.32 2.49 -4.02
CA LEU A 178 6.52 1.40 -3.46
C LEU A 178 6.29 0.32 -4.52
N LYS A 179 6.05 -0.90 -4.08
CA LYS A 179 5.61 -2.04 -4.91
C LYS A 179 4.35 -2.61 -4.29
N GLY A 180 3.34 -2.93 -5.09
CA GLY A 180 2.08 -3.47 -4.59
C GLY A 180 1.00 -3.57 -5.65
N SER A 181 -0.24 -3.56 -5.21
CA SER A 181 -1.43 -3.53 -6.07
C SER A 181 -2.40 -2.42 -5.66
N VAL A 182 -3.13 -1.93 -6.62
CA VAL A 182 -4.16 -0.89 -6.51
C VAL A 182 -5.36 -1.30 -7.35
#